data_e0e9ede78ca60157781065c43f0d3fed
#
_entry.id   e0e9ede78ca60157781065c43f0d3fed
#
_cell.length_a   1.000
_cell.length_b   1.000
_cell.length_c   1.000
_cell.angle_alpha   90.00
_cell.angle_beta   90.00
_cell.angle_gamma   90.00
#
_symmetry.space_group_name_H-M   'P 1'
#
loop_
_entity.id
_entity.type
_entity.pdbx_description
1 polymer ?
#
loop_
_entity_poly.entity_id
_entity_poly.type
_entity_poly.pdbx_seq_one_letter_code
_entity_poly.pdbx_strand_id
1 'polypeptide(L)'
;MQEPQDINAQLDEHVVVSTQDMPWEASPSGTVWRKPLYREGGEFGPVTSIVKYEAGGKFRTHFHPQGEEIFVLHGEFCDEHGRYPAGTYLLNPDGTQHAPFSDIGCTLLVRLRQYDGKDRIQLTLDTNTMEWKQGMVEGLTVLPLYRQHQYPENMSLVRWQADTYFPEHTHPGGEEIFVLEGTFEDDRGIYPKGTWIRSPHLSKHKPYSKDGCLIYVRVGGLSTTTK
;
A
#
# COMPACT_ATOMS: atom_id res chain seq x y z
N MET A 1 -3.55 -29.17 2.72
CA MET A 1 -2.75 -27.94 2.80
C MET A 1 -3.21 -27.26 4.09
N GLN A 2 -2.30 -26.77 4.93
CA GLN A 2 -2.68 -25.93 6.07
C GLN A 2 -3.26 -24.62 5.55
N GLU A 3 -4.35 -24.14 6.12
CA GLU A 3 -4.87 -22.80 5.80
C GLU A 3 -3.82 -21.74 6.14
N PRO A 4 -3.70 -20.68 5.31
CA PRO A 4 -2.79 -19.58 5.62
C PRO A 4 -3.14 -18.97 6.99
N GLN A 5 -2.13 -18.79 7.82
CA GLN A 5 -2.31 -18.17 9.14
C GLN A 5 -2.56 -16.67 9.02
N ASP A 6 -3.30 -16.14 9.99
CA ASP A 6 -3.45 -14.70 10.18
C ASP A 6 -2.10 -14.05 10.49
N ILE A 7 -1.88 -12.86 9.95
CA ILE A 7 -0.65 -12.08 10.09
C ILE A 7 -1.03 -10.65 10.45
N ASN A 8 -0.58 -10.17 11.60
CA ASN A 8 -0.86 -8.81 12.08
C ASN A 8 -2.37 -8.48 12.01
N ALA A 9 -3.24 -9.44 12.37
CA ALA A 9 -4.69 -9.33 12.18
C ALA A 9 -5.39 -8.38 13.18
N GLN A 10 -4.75 -8.05 14.30
CA GLN A 10 -5.29 -7.15 15.32
C GLN A 10 -5.19 -5.70 14.83
N LEU A 11 -6.30 -5.14 14.32
CA LEU A 11 -6.35 -3.79 13.76
C LEU A 11 -6.23 -2.68 14.82
N ASP A 12 -6.35 -3.00 16.09
CA ASP A 12 -6.15 -2.12 17.24
C ASP A 12 -4.69 -2.04 17.74
N GLU A 13 -3.79 -2.80 17.12
CA GLU A 13 -2.36 -2.79 17.42
C GLU A 13 -1.56 -1.91 16.45
N HIS A 14 -0.55 -1.24 16.99
CA HIS A 14 0.49 -0.59 16.18
C HIS A 14 1.48 -1.64 15.70
N VAL A 15 1.70 -1.71 14.40
CA VAL A 15 2.56 -2.71 13.76
C VAL A 15 3.63 -2.04 12.93
N VAL A 16 4.87 -2.52 13.05
CA VAL A 16 6.01 -2.10 12.22
C VAL A 16 6.69 -3.33 11.63
N VAL A 17 6.87 -3.37 10.32
CA VAL A 17 7.49 -4.49 9.60
C VAL A 17 8.56 -3.96 8.66
N SER A 18 9.82 -4.39 8.85
CA SER A 18 10.89 -4.21 7.86
C SER A 18 10.75 -5.26 6.77
N THR A 19 10.36 -4.86 5.56
CA THR A 19 10.22 -5.82 4.45
C THR A 19 11.56 -6.33 3.93
N GLN A 20 12.66 -5.67 4.25
CA GLN A 20 14.00 -6.10 3.83
C GLN A 20 14.41 -7.40 4.51
N ASP A 21 14.02 -7.58 5.78
CA ASP A 21 14.40 -8.73 6.60
C ASP A 21 13.45 -9.94 6.43
N MET A 22 12.35 -9.75 5.69
CA MET A 22 11.37 -10.83 5.46
C MET A 22 11.82 -11.78 4.37
N PRO A 23 11.64 -13.11 4.54
CA PRO A 23 11.79 -14.06 3.47
C PRO A 23 10.70 -13.90 2.40
N TRP A 24 11.02 -14.29 1.16
CA TRP A 24 10.04 -14.42 0.10
C TRP A 24 9.33 -15.78 0.19
N GLU A 25 8.01 -15.75 0.16
CA GLU A 25 7.16 -16.94 0.09
C GLU A 25 6.72 -17.16 -1.36
N ALA A 26 6.87 -18.39 -1.87
CA ALA A 26 6.42 -18.73 -3.22
C ALA A 26 4.89 -18.73 -3.32
N SER A 27 4.36 -18.14 -4.39
CA SER A 27 2.96 -18.32 -4.75
C SER A 27 2.76 -19.63 -5.55
N PRO A 28 1.53 -20.11 -5.73
CA PRO A 28 1.25 -21.30 -6.54
C PRO A 28 1.69 -21.21 -8.01
N SER A 29 1.94 -20.01 -8.53
CA SER A 29 2.40 -19.83 -9.92
C SER A 29 3.87 -20.19 -10.14
N GLY A 30 4.67 -20.29 -9.05
CA GLY A 30 6.12 -20.58 -9.11
C GLY A 30 7.01 -19.44 -9.59
N THR A 31 6.46 -18.38 -10.18
CA THR A 31 7.19 -17.19 -10.70
C THR A 31 6.77 -15.89 -10.02
N VAL A 32 5.88 -16.00 -9.03
CA VAL A 32 5.41 -14.88 -8.22
C VAL A 32 5.68 -15.18 -6.75
N TRP A 33 6.25 -14.21 -6.06
CA TRP A 33 6.68 -14.30 -4.67
C TRP A 33 5.99 -13.24 -3.82
N ARG A 34 5.79 -13.51 -2.55
CA ARG A 34 5.09 -12.62 -1.61
C ARG A 34 5.85 -12.44 -0.31
N LYS A 35 5.69 -11.25 0.28
CA LYS A 35 6.00 -10.96 1.68
C LYS A 35 4.70 -10.43 2.30
N PRO A 36 3.93 -11.27 2.99
CA PRO A 36 2.67 -10.84 3.58
C PRO A 36 2.92 -9.92 4.79
N LEU A 37 2.31 -8.74 4.78
CA LEU A 37 2.39 -7.73 5.85
C LEU A 37 1.17 -7.80 6.77
N TYR A 38 0.01 -8.05 6.18
CA TYR A 38 -1.26 -8.24 6.85
C TYR A 38 -2.06 -9.33 6.16
N ARG A 39 -2.72 -10.18 6.95
CA ARG A 39 -3.71 -11.17 6.50
C ARG A 39 -4.67 -11.47 7.63
N GLU A 40 -5.96 -11.54 7.34
CA GLU A 40 -7.00 -11.95 8.26
C GLU A 40 -7.98 -12.90 7.54
N GLY A 41 -8.46 -13.94 8.21
CA GLY A 41 -9.46 -14.86 7.66
C GLY A 41 -8.94 -15.80 6.55
N GLY A 42 -7.66 -16.17 6.59
CA GLY A 42 -7.06 -17.17 5.71
C GLY A 42 -6.94 -16.74 4.23
N GLU A 43 -7.23 -17.64 3.29
CA GLU A 43 -7.01 -17.43 1.85
C GLU A 43 -8.02 -16.43 1.22
N PHE A 44 -9.19 -16.29 1.81
CA PHE A 44 -10.29 -15.48 1.27
C PHE A 44 -10.47 -14.14 1.98
N GLY A 45 -9.64 -13.84 2.95
CA GLY A 45 -9.69 -12.60 3.70
C GLY A 45 -8.87 -11.46 3.10
N PRO A 46 -8.92 -10.26 3.71
CA PRO A 46 -8.12 -9.12 3.30
C PRO A 46 -6.62 -9.38 3.47
N VAL A 47 -5.82 -8.89 2.54
CA VAL A 47 -4.36 -9.07 2.51
C VAL A 47 -3.67 -7.79 2.08
N THR A 48 -2.56 -7.46 2.75
CA THR A 48 -1.55 -6.49 2.29
C THR A 48 -0.21 -7.21 2.14
N SER A 49 0.45 -7.08 0.99
CA SER A 49 1.70 -7.79 0.71
C SER A 49 2.63 -6.98 -0.19
N ILE A 50 3.93 -7.23 -0.06
CA ILE A 50 4.86 -6.95 -1.16
C ILE A 50 4.85 -8.18 -2.08
N VAL A 51 4.63 -7.95 -3.37
CA VAL A 51 4.54 -9.00 -4.39
C VAL A 51 5.65 -8.78 -5.42
N LYS A 52 6.38 -9.84 -5.76
CA LYS A 52 7.41 -9.81 -6.80
C LYS A 52 7.05 -10.79 -7.91
N TYR A 53 7.05 -10.29 -9.14
CA TYR A 53 7.07 -11.10 -10.36
C TYR A 53 8.50 -11.24 -10.86
N GLU A 54 8.92 -12.44 -11.18
CA GLU A 54 10.15 -12.67 -11.94
C GLU A 54 9.98 -12.20 -13.39
N ALA A 55 11.08 -11.99 -14.09
CA ALA A 55 11.03 -11.70 -15.52
C ALA A 55 10.32 -12.84 -16.28
N GLY A 56 9.32 -12.52 -17.10
CA GLY A 56 8.44 -13.47 -17.75
C GLY A 56 7.39 -14.11 -16.83
N GLY A 57 7.32 -13.67 -15.57
CA GLY A 57 6.35 -14.16 -14.58
C GLY A 57 4.92 -13.81 -14.97
N LYS A 58 4.02 -14.78 -14.76
CA LYS A 58 2.59 -14.66 -15.13
C LYS A 58 1.72 -15.21 -14.02
N PHE A 59 0.53 -14.62 -13.90
CA PHE A 59 -0.54 -15.16 -13.10
C PHE A 59 -1.78 -15.38 -13.95
N ARG A 60 -2.58 -16.40 -13.63
CA ARG A 60 -3.81 -16.67 -14.39
C ARG A 60 -4.82 -15.53 -14.20
N THR A 61 -5.74 -15.37 -15.15
CA THR A 61 -6.88 -14.47 -15.01
C THR A 61 -7.62 -14.74 -13.71
N HIS A 62 -7.91 -13.68 -12.97
CA HIS A 62 -8.64 -13.76 -11.70
C HIS A 62 -9.49 -12.52 -11.47
N PHE A 63 -10.54 -12.69 -10.65
CA PHE A 63 -11.42 -11.61 -10.22
C PHE A 63 -10.91 -10.97 -8.94
N HIS A 64 -11.28 -9.72 -8.72
CA HIS A 64 -10.97 -8.95 -7.51
C HIS A 64 -12.22 -8.80 -6.63
N PRO A 65 -12.64 -9.84 -5.86
CA PRO A 65 -13.71 -9.68 -4.90
C PRO A 65 -13.29 -8.64 -3.84
N GLN A 66 -14.16 -7.69 -3.56
CA GLN A 66 -13.87 -6.56 -2.65
C GLN A 66 -12.65 -5.72 -3.07
N GLY A 67 -12.32 -5.71 -4.37
CA GLY A 67 -11.34 -4.84 -4.98
C GLY A 67 -9.87 -5.19 -4.72
N GLU A 68 -9.03 -4.54 -5.51
CA GLU A 68 -7.57 -4.63 -5.46
C GLU A 68 -6.95 -3.24 -5.59
N GLU A 69 -5.89 -3.00 -4.84
CA GLU A 69 -5.03 -1.83 -5.00
C GLU A 69 -3.60 -2.27 -5.27
N ILE A 70 -2.95 -1.61 -6.22
CA ILE A 70 -1.55 -1.85 -6.58
C ILE A 70 -0.79 -0.52 -6.61
N PHE A 71 0.41 -0.49 -6.02
CA PHE A 71 1.41 0.51 -6.30
C PHE A 71 2.68 -0.16 -6.82
N VAL A 72 3.12 0.18 -8.02
CA VAL A 72 4.30 -0.41 -8.66
C VAL A 72 5.56 0.21 -8.06
N LEU A 73 6.28 -0.57 -7.24
CA LEU A 73 7.49 -0.15 -6.53
C LEU A 73 8.73 -0.18 -7.40
N HIS A 74 8.81 -1.17 -8.31
CA HIS A 74 9.97 -1.38 -9.18
C HIS A 74 9.58 -2.19 -10.42
N GLY A 75 10.29 -1.98 -11.53
CA GLY A 75 10.08 -2.71 -12.79
C GLY A 75 8.82 -2.26 -13.53
N GLU A 76 8.18 -3.19 -14.24
CA GLU A 76 6.96 -2.92 -15.02
C GLU A 76 5.95 -4.04 -14.79
N PHE A 77 4.81 -3.69 -14.23
CA PHE A 77 3.63 -4.55 -14.13
C PHE A 77 2.81 -4.44 -15.43
N CYS A 78 2.23 -5.53 -15.88
CA CYS A 78 1.44 -5.58 -17.12
C CYS A 78 0.19 -6.42 -16.93
N ASP A 79 -0.84 -6.12 -17.73
CA ASP A 79 -2.00 -6.95 -17.97
C ASP A 79 -2.50 -6.76 -19.40
N GLU A 80 -3.66 -7.32 -19.75
CA GLU A 80 -4.30 -7.15 -21.06
C GLU A 80 -4.74 -5.72 -21.37
N HIS A 81 -4.77 -4.84 -20.37
CA HIS A 81 -5.22 -3.44 -20.50
C HIS A 81 -4.06 -2.47 -20.67
N GLY A 82 -2.84 -2.83 -20.24
CA GLY A 82 -1.70 -1.93 -20.36
C GLY A 82 -0.39 -2.39 -19.73
N ARG A 83 0.54 -1.44 -19.73
CA ARG A 83 1.86 -1.56 -19.11
C ARG A 83 2.02 -0.44 -18.07
N TYR A 84 2.48 -0.79 -16.90
CA TYR A 84 2.47 0.06 -15.72
C TYR A 84 3.88 0.08 -15.12
N PRO A 85 4.68 1.10 -15.43
CA PRO A 85 6.04 1.22 -14.87
C PRO A 85 6.01 1.56 -13.38
N ALA A 86 7.19 1.48 -12.74
CA ALA A 86 7.39 1.92 -11.37
C ALA A 86 6.82 3.34 -11.14
N GLY A 87 6.12 3.55 -10.05
CA GLY A 87 5.38 4.78 -9.75
C GLY A 87 3.94 4.79 -10.27
N THR A 88 3.46 3.73 -10.92
CA THR A 88 2.03 3.62 -11.28
C THR A 88 1.20 3.16 -10.08
N TYR A 89 0.08 3.85 -9.86
CA TYR A 89 -0.97 3.50 -8.91
C TYR A 89 -2.19 2.96 -9.65
N LEU A 90 -2.71 1.83 -9.22
CA LEU A 90 -3.94 1.24 -9.74
C LEU A 90 -4.92 0.96 -8.60
N LEU A 91 -6.19 1.27 -8.83
CA LEU A 91 -7.30 0.83 -7.99
C LEU A 91 -8.31 0.11 -8.88
N ASN A 92 -8.49 -1.16 -8.64
CA ASN A 92 -9.41 -2.06 -9.35
C ASN A 92 -10.59 -2.38 -8.42
N PRO A 93 -11.78 -1.81 -8.65
CA PRO A 93 -12.97 -2.06 -7.84
C PRO A 93 -13.41 -3.52 -7.84
N ASP A 94 -14.30 -3.84 -6.89
CA ASP A 94 -14.98 -5.14 -6.83
C ASP A 94 -15.61 -5.53 -8.17
N GLY A 95 -15.40 -6.77 -8.59
CA GLY A 95 -15.90 -7.33 -9.85
C GLY A 95 -15.01 -7.09 -11.06
N THR A 96 -13.92 -6.33 -10.96
CA THR A 96 -12.91 -6.25 -12.02
C THR A 96 -12.10 -7.55 -12.11
N GLN A 97 -11.44 -7.77 -13.23
CA GLN A 97 -10.57 -8.93 -13.48
C GLN A 97 -9.42 -8.53 -14.38
N HIS A 98 -8.31 -9.25 -14.26
CA HIS A 98 -7.20 -9.18 -15.22
C HIS A 98 -6.36 -10.47 -15.25
N ALA A 99 -5.47 -10.56 -16.24
CA ALA A 99 -4.44 -11.59 -16.38
C ALA A 99 -3.05 -10.94 -16.23
N PRO A 100 -2.52 -10.78 -14.99
CA PRO A 100 -1.31 -10.00 -14.78
C PRO A 100 -0.03 -10.76 -15.13
N PHE A 101 0.95 -10.02 -15.64
CA PHE A 101 2.28 -10.53 -15.97
C PHE A 101 3.34 -9.43 -15.83
N SER A 102 4.61 -9.81 -15.95
CA SER A 102 5.71 -8.88 -16.08
C SER A 102 6.77 -9.46 -16.99
N ASP A 103 7.10 -8.79 -18.09
CA ASP A 103 8.12 -9.27 -19.03
C ASP A 103 9.54 -9.12 -18.44
N ILE A 104 9.79 -8.03 -17.72
CA ILE A 104 11.11 -7.67 -17.18
C ILE A 104 11.22 -7.91 -15.66
N GLY A 105 10.14 -8.35 -15.02
CA GLY A 105 10.01 -8.44 -13.58
C GLY A 105 9.54 -7.14 -12.93
N CYS A 106 8.80 -7.26 -11.82
CA CYS A 106 8.36 -6.12 -11.04
C CYS A 106 8.21 -6.45 -9.54
N THR A 107 8.16 -5.40 -8.74
CA THR A 107 7.82 -5.46 -7.32
C THR A 107 6.69 -4.49 -7.04
N LEU A 108 5.69 -4.94 -6.30
CA LEU A 108 4.42 -4.24 -6.07
C LEU A 108 4.13 -4.17 -4.57
N LEU A 109 3.49 -3.09 -4.11
CA LEU A 109 2.68 -3.08 -2.90
C LEU A 109 1.25 -3.39 -3.32
N VAL A 110 0.65 -4.46 -2.78
CA VAL A 110 -0.68 -4.94 -3.16
C VAL A 110 -1.57 -5.04 -1.94
N ARG A 111 -2.82 -4.56 -2.08
CA ARG A 111 -3.89 -4.80 -1.12
C ARG A 111 -5.06 -5.47 -1.82
N LEU A 112 -5.53 -6.58 -1.27
CA LEU A 112 -6.66 -7.35 -1.80
C LEU A 112 -7.79 -7.37 -0.79
N ARG A 113 -9.04 -7.31 -1.29
CA ARG A 113 -10.28 -7.46 -0.49
C ARG A 113 -10.41 -6.42 0.63
N GLN A 114 -10.05 -5.17 0.33
CA GLN A 114 -10.12 -4.06 1.27
C GLN A 114 -10.88 -2.86 0.71
N TYR A 115 -11.56 -3.03 -0.42
CA TYR A 115 -12.19 -1.95 -1.18
C TYR A 115 -13.61 -2.32 -1.61
N ASP A 116 -14.46 -2.66 -0.63
CA ASP A 116 -15.88 -2.92 -0.85
C ASP A 116 -16.57 -1.73 -1.51
N GLY A 117 -17.58 -2.02 -2.31
CA GLY A 117 -18.47 -1.03 -2.88
C GLY A 117 -18.46 -1.00 -4.41
N LYS A 118 -19.68 -1.09 -4.98
CA LYS A 118 -19.90 -1.18 -6.43
C LYS A 118 -19.68 0.15 -7.17
N ASP A 119 -19.71 1.27 -6.44
CA ASP A 119 -19.60 2.61 -7.02
C ASP A 119 -18.18 3.19 -6.89
N ARG A 120 -17.20 2.37 -6.60
CA ARG A 120 -15.81 2.81 -6.58
C ARG A 120 -15.31 3.08 -7.99
N ILE A 121 -14.61 4.20 -8.13
CA ILE A 121 -13.96 4.52 -9.41
C ILE A 121 -12.77 3.59 -9.63
N GLN A 122 -12.61 3.11 -10.85
CA GLN A 122 -11.38 2.46 -11.30
C GLN A 122 -10.35 3.53 -11.65
N LEU A 123 -9.10 3.36 -11.19
CA LEU A 123 -8.03 4.32 -11.41
C LEU A 123 -6.77 3.65 -11.93
N THR A 124 -6.10 4.34 -12.86
CA THR A 124 -4.73 4.08 -13.27
C THR A 124 -4.02 5.44 -13.37
N LEU A 125 -3.05 5.69 -12.49
CA LEU A 125 -2.35 6.96 -12.38
C LEU A 125 -0.84 6.74 -12.52
N ASP A 126 -0.20 7.40 -13.47
CA ASP A 126 1.25 7.50 -13.52
C ASP A 126 1.72 8.67 -12.65
N THR A 127 2.16 8.37 -11.43
CA THR A 127 2.56 9.40 -10.45
C THR A 127 3.81 10.17 -10.88
N ASN A 128 4.58 9.67 -11.84
CA ASN A 128 5.76 10.35 -12.36
C ASN A 128 5.40 11.58 -13.20
N THR A 129 4.19 11.63 -13.74
CA THR A 129 3.70 12.72 -14.59
C THR A 129 2.74 13.68 -13.89
N MET A 130 2.34 13.36 -12.65
CA MET A 130 1.37 14.14 -11.89
C MET A 130 2.02 15.31 -11.16
N GLU A 131 1.25 16.39 -10.97
CA GLU A 131 1.69 17.58 -10.27
C GLU A 131 1.57 17.43 -8.75
N TRP A 132 2.66 17.67 -8.03
CA TRP A 132 2.71 17.71 -6.57
C TRP A 132 2.11 18.99 -6.02
N LYS A 133 1.32 18.89 -4.97
CA LYS A 133 0.69 20.02 -4.30
C LYS A 133 1.44 20.34 -3.00
N GLN A 134 1.45 21.62 -2.62
CA GLN A 134 1.96 22.03 -1.31
C GLN A 134 1.17 21.33 -0.20
N GLY A 135 1.88 20.75 0.76
CA GLY A 135 1.29 20.15 1.96
C GLY A 135 0.91 21.19 3.02
N MET A 136 0.49 20.69 4.18
CA MET A 136 -0.01 21.54 5.28
C MET A 136 1.09 22.32 5.99
N VAL A 137 2.34 21.89 5.91
CA VAL A 137 3.51 22.58 6.47
C VAL A 137 4.56 22.77 5.39
N GLU A 138 5.45 23.76 5.60
CA GLU A 138 6.61 23.94 4.75
C GLU A 138 7.49 22.68 4.75
N GLY A 139 8.07 22.33 3.60
CA GLY A 139 8.87 21.11 3.42
C GLY A 139 8.06 19.86 3.09
N LEU A 140 6.72 19.90 3.15
CA LEU A 140 5.86 18.82 2.67
C LEU A 140 5.25 19.11 1.30
N THR A 141 5.26 18.10 0.45
CA THR A 141 4.42 18.07 -0.76
C THR A 141 3.62 16.78 -0.82
N VAL A 142 2.41 16.86 -1.34
CA VAL A 142 1.45 15.76 -1.40
C VAL A 142 0.99 15.52 -2.82
N LEU A 143 0.93 14.26 -3.21
CA LEU A 143 0.34 13.80 -4.46
C LEU A 143 -0.88 12.93 -4.14
N PRO A 144 -2.11 13.47 -4.23
CA PRO A 144 -3.31 12.68 -3.98
C PRO A 144 -3.47 11.58 -5.02
N LEU A 145 -3.73 10.35 -4.58
CA LEU A 145 -3.97 9.18 -5.44
C LEU A 145 -5.45 8.83 -5.50
N TYR A 146 -6.09 8.67 -4.35
CA TYR A 146 -7.49 8.33 -4.27
C TYR A 146 -8.19 9.05 -3.13
N ARG A 147 -9.37 9.55 -3.43
CA ARG A 147 -10.37 10.01 -2.47
C ARG A 147 -11.74 9.97 -3.13
N GLN A 148 -12.70 9.31 -2.48
CA GLN A 148 -14.08 9.27 -2.94
C GLN A 148 -15.00 9.46 -1.74
N HIS A 149 -15.93 10.42 -1.81
CA HIS A 149 -16.68 10.94 -0.66
C HIS A 149 -17.42 9.88 0.16
N GLN A 150 -17.93 8.82 -0.49
CA GLN A 150 -18.69 7.77 0.19
C GLN A 150 -17.81 6.72 0.90
N TYR A 151 -16.49 6.78 0.78
CA TYR A 151 -15.55 5.83 1.34
C TYR A 151 -14.60 6.51 2.33
N PRO A 152 -14.26 5.83 3.44
CA PRO A 152 -13.51 6.47 4.52
C PRO A 152 -12.02 6.66 4.24
N GLU A 153 -11.45 5.87 3.32
CA GLU A 153 -10.00 5.90 3.08
C GLU A 153 -9.60 6.94 2.04
N ASN A 154 -8.39 7.47 2.23
CA ASN A 154 -7.68 8.33 1.29
C ASN A 154 -6.27 7.82 1.11
N MET A 155 -5.77 7.81 -0.13
CA MET A 155 -4.41 7.43 -0.47
C MET A 155 -3.66 8.59 -1.09
N SER A 156 -2.41 8.75 -0.69
CA SER A 156 -1.51 9.80 -1.19
C SER A 156 -0.06 9.34 -1.15
N LEU A 157 0.77 9.95 -2.01
CA LEU A 157 2.21 10.04 -1.76
C LEU A 157 2.50 11.33 -1.02
N VAL A 158 3.39 11.26 -0.05
CA VAL A 158 3.85 12.43 0.72
C VAL A 158 5.36 12.48 0.68
N ARG A 159 5.89 13.59 0.18
CA ARG A 159 7.33 13.86 0.15
C ARG A 159 7.68 14.83 1.25
N TRP A 160 8.67 14.47 2.03
CA TRP A 160 9.26 15.24 3.10
C TRP A 160 10.63 15.75 2.67
N GLN A 161 10.86 17.04 2.78
CA GLN A 161 12.22 17.57 2.71
C GLN A 161 12.99 17.23 3.99
N ALA A 162 14.30 17.32 3.95
CA ALA A 162 15.12 17.19 5.15
C ALA A 162 14.72 18.22 6.22
N ASP A 163 14.84 17.83 7.49
CA ASP A 163 14.51 18.66 8.67
C ASP A 163 13.04 19.14 8.71
N THR A 164 12.11 18.39 8.08
CA THR A 164 10.69 18.71 8.12
C THR A 164 10.00 18.04 9.31
N TYR A 165 9.19 18.81 10.03
CA TYR A 165 8.42 18.38 11.19
C TYR A 165 6.93 18.66 10.99
N PHE A 166 6.09 17.73 11.39
CA PHE A 166 4.64 17.90 11.36
C PHE A 166 4.07 17.85 12.79
N PRO A 167 3.08 18.69 13.14
CA PRO A 167 2.50 18.69 14.49
C PRO A 167 1.83 17.36 14.82
N GLU A 168 1.75 17.07 16.12
CA GLU A 168 0.99 15.91 16.60
C GLU A 168 -0.44 15.96 16.07
N HIS A 169 -0.90 14.84 15.55
CA HIS A 169 -2.25 14.71 15.01
C HIS A 169 -2.81 13.29 15.22
N THR A 170 -4.11 13.17 14.99
CA THR A 170 -4.86 11.93 15.22
C THR A 170 -5.36 11.36 13.90
N HIS A 171 -5.41 10.04 13.78
CA HIS A 171 -5.88 9.30 12.60
C HIS A 171 -7.25 8.64 12.85
N PRO A 172 -8.38 9.34 12.60
CA PRO A 172 -9.68 8.70 12.56
C PRO A 172 -9.72 7.63 11.45
N GLY A 173 -10.02 6.37 11.84
CA GLY A 173 -9.99 5.24 10.92
C GLY A 173 -8.61 4.61 10.72
N GLY A 174 -7.58 5.04 11.47
CA GLY A 174 -6.23 4.50 11.40
C GLY A 174 -5.40 5.00 10.22
N GLU A 175 -4.16 4.55 10.15
CA GLU A 175 -3.20 4.92 9.11
C GLU A 175 -2.32 3.73 8.74
N GLU A 176 -2.00 3.61 7.46
CA GLU A 176 -0.93 2.74 6.95
C GLU A 176 0.08 3.58 6.19
N ILE A 177 1.36 3.34 6.43
CA ILE A 177 2.49 3.97 5.73
C ILE A 177 3.37 2.88 5.13
N PHE A 178 3.86 3.11 3.90
CA PHE A 178 4.98 2.38 3.33
C PHE A 178 6.07 3.37 2.93
N VAL A 179 7.28 3.21 3.48
CA VAL A 179 8.41 4.10 3.21
C VAL A 179 9.05 3.71 1.89
N LEU A 180 8.84 4.56 0.87
CA LEU A 180 9.31 4.35 -0.50
C LEU A 180 10.78 4.75 -0.69
N GLU A 181 11.20 5.86 -0.05
CA GLU A 181 12.55 6.42 -0.12
C GLU A 181 12.91 7.12 1.19
N GLY A 182 14.19 7.17 1.52
CA GLY A 182 14.71 7.86 2.71
C GLY A 182 14.27 7.22 4.02
N THR A 183 14.08 8.05 5.05
CA THR A 183 13.74 7.62 6.40
C THR A 183 12.61 8.47 6.96
N PHE A 184 11.49 7.83 7.26
CA PHE A 184 10.39 8.41 8.01
C PHE A 184 10.63 8.20 9.50
N GLU A 185 10.28 9.16 10.33
CA GLU A 185 10.52 9.14 11.78
C GLU A 185 9.28 9.68 12.52
N ASP A 186 9.04 9.19 13.73
CA ASP A 186 8.10 9.77 14.68
C ASP A 186 8.58 9.59 16.14
N ASP A 187 7.74 9.93 17.09
CA ASP A 187 8.03 9.79 18.53
C ASP A 187 8.14 8.32 19.00
N ARG A 188 7.83 7.34 18.15
CA ARG A 188 7.89 5.89 18.43
C ARG A 188 9.11 5.22 17.80
N GLY A 189 9.62 5.75 16.68
CA GLY A 189 10.73 5.07 16.01
C GLY A 189 11.28 5.76 14.76
N ILE A 190 12.20 5.02 14.14
CA ILE A 190 12.90 5.40 12.91
C ILE A 190 12.61 4.31 11.88
N TYR A 191 12.09 4.70 10.73
CA TYR A 191 11.54 3.80 9.72
C TYR A 191 12.22 4.04 8.37
N PRO A 192 13.25 3.27 8.04
CA PRO A 192 13.95 3.40 6.77
C PRO A 192 13.10 2.86 5.60
N LYS A 193 13.55 3.15 4.38
CA LYS A 193 12.97 2.61 3.14
C LYS A 193 12.65 1.12 3.26
N GLY A 194 11.45 0.73 2.80
CA GLY A 194 10.94 -0.64 2.85
C GLY A 194 10.26 -1.01 4.17
N THR A 195 10.07 -0.04 5.08
CA THR A 195 9.28 -0.27 6.30
C THR A 195 7.81 -0.06 6.00
N TRP A 196 6.97 -1.01 6.43
CA TRP A 196 5.53 -0.87 6.50
C TRP A 196 5.11 -0.63 7.94
N ILE A 197 4.24 0.36 8.13
CA ILE A 197 3.72 0.77 9.44
C ILE A 197 2.19 0.74 9.35
N ARG A 198 1.52 0.20 10.37
CA ARG A 198 0.09 0.35 10.56
C ARG A 198 -0.19 0.87 11.96
N SER A 199 -0.92 1.95 12.03
CA SER A 199 -1.33 2.62 13.25
C SER A 199 -2.86 2.52 13.42
N PRO A 200 -3.37 2.12 14.60
CA PRO A 200 -4.79 1.87 14.81
C PRO A 200 -5.66 3.15 14.75
N HIS A 201 -6.98 2.92 14.72
CA HIS A 201 -7.97 3.99 14.84
C HIS A 201 -7.70 4.88 16.06
N LEU A 202 -7.77 6.21 15.86
CA LEU A 202 -7.45 7.26 16.87
C LEU A 202 -6.02 7.25 17.38
N SER A 203 -5.11 6.54 16.74
CA SER A 203 -3.68 6.67 17.02
C SER A 203 -3.23 8.12 16.82
N LYS A 204 -2.19 8.49 17.57
CA LYS A 204 -1.55 9.80 17.47
C LYS A 204 -0.08 9.61 17.29
N HIS A 205 0.55 10.48 16.54
CA HIS A 205 2.01 10.59 16.47
C HIS A 205 2.44 12.00 16.09
N LYS A 206 3.72 12.24 16.21
CA LYS A 206 4.39 13.49 15.84
C LYS A 206 5.48 13.17 14.81
N PRO A 207 5.11 13.11 13.52
CA PRO A 207 6.04 12.67 12.49
C PRO A 207 7.02 13.75 12.06
N TYR A 208 8.19 13.30 11.63
CA TYR A 208 9.25 14.13 11.05
C TYR A 208 10.14 13.32 10.12
N SER A 209 11.03 13.99 9.40
CA SER A 209 12.11 13.35 8.66
C SER A 209 13.35 14.25 8.70
N LYS A 210 14.46 13.74 9.24
CA LYS A 210 15.73 14.48 9.30
C LYS A 210 16.40 14.55 7.94
N ASP A 211 16.40 13.44 7.22
CA ASP A 211 17.13 13.31 5.95
C ASP A 211 16.23 13.46 4.73
N GLY A 212 14.93 13.59 4.96
CA GLY A 212 13.90 13.57 3.92
C GLY A 212 13.45 12.16 3.58
N CYS A 213 12.18 12.03 3.14
CA CYS A 213 11.63 10.76 2.71
C CYS A 213 10.49 10.93 1.70
N LEU A 214 10.16 9.84 1.06
CA LEU A 214 8.94 9.65 0.28
C LEU A 214 8.16 8.49 0.88
N ILE A 215 6.90 8.73 1.22
CA ILE A 215 6.04 7.70 1.79
C ILE A 215 4.75 7.55 0.97
N TYR A 216 4.27 6.33 0.85
CA TYR A 216 2.89 6.03 0.49
C TYR A 216 2.07 6.01 1.78
N VAL A 217 0.94 6.70 1.80
CA VAL A 217 0.07 6.82 2.98
C VAL A 217 -1.36 6.44 2.60
N ARG A 218 -1.99 5.59 3.40
CA ARG A 218 -3.43 5.36 3.45
C ARG A 218 -3.95 5.83 4.81
N VAL A 219 -4.92 6.72 4.81
CA VAL A 219 -5.58 7.21 6.04
C VAL A 219 -7.05 6.81 6.00
N GLY A 220 -7.56 6.29 7.09
CA GLY A 220 -8.95 5.82 7.21
C GLY A 220 -9.14 4.37 6.73
N GLY A 221 -10.35 3.83 6.93
CA GLY A 221 -10.71 2.49 6.47
C GLY A 221 -10.15 1.33 7.29
N LEU A 222 -9.43 1.59 8.39
CA LEU A 222 -8.91 0.58 9.32
C LEU A 222 -9.74 0.48 10.61
N SER A 223 -10.90 1.13 10.68
CA SER A 223 -11.74 1.01 11.85
C SER A 223 -12.44 -0.36 11.85
N THR A 224 -12.29 -1.09 12.93
CA THR A 224 -13.18 -2.21 13.28
C THR A 224 -14.58 -1.63 13.48
N THR A 225 -15.35 -1.44 12.44
CA THR A 225 -16.79 -1.33 12.60
C THR A 225 -17.27 -2.70 13.04
N THR A 226 -17.49 -2.88 14.33
CA THR A 226 -18.33 -3.96 14.84
C THR A 226 -19.61 -3.93 14.00
N LYS A 227 -19.77 -4.97 13.17
CA LYS A 227 -21.02 -5.26 12.47
C LYS A 227 -22.11 -5.58 13.48
#